data_0436cb7a8fa52a746d3f3c73aac0f70a
#
_entry.id   0436cb7a8fa52a746d3f3c73aac0f70a
#
_cell.length_a   1.000
_cell.length_b   1.000
_cell.length_c   1.000
_cell.angle_alpha   90.00
_cell.angle_beta   90.00
_cell.angle_gamma   90.00
#
_symmetry.space_group_name_H-M   'P 1'
#
loop_
_entity.id
_entity.type
_entity.pdbx_description
1 polymer ?
#
loop_
_entity_poly.entity_id
_entity_poly.type
_entity_poly.pdbx_seq_one_letter_code
_entity_poly.pdbx_strand_id
1 'polypeptide(L)'
;AIDDSHPMSICNGDLLFLDIIAKECTDIDILGINTSRGLTFTDLYDRAKKEINKPVMLTEFGADAYNTQANQEDEEYQAKVLVSNWKEIYSNAAGMGKNGNSLGGFTFQFSDGWWKTGQTSNLDEHDATASWSNGGYLNDYVAGENNMNEEWFGICAKGKTNERGTYELYPRAAYYALKDMHRFNPYGPGAMAQLNQF
;
A
#
# COMPACT_ATOMS: atom_id res chain seq x y z
N ALA A 1 -26.50 -17.63 -5.67
CA ALA A 1 -25.79 -16.34 -5.57
C ALA A 1 -26.80 -15.23 -5.28
N ILE A 2 -26.37 -14.21 -4.53
CA ILE A 2 -27.21 -13.03 -4.26
C ILE A 2 -27.08 -12.05 -5.44
N ASP A 3 -25.90 -11.97 -6.03
CA ASP A 3 -25.61 -11.21 -7.24
C ASP A 3 -24.57 -11.98 -8.05
N ASP A 4 -24.82 -12.15 -9.34
CA ASP A 4 -23.96 -12.81 -10.32
C ASP A 4 -23.56 -11.86 -11.47
N SER A 5 -23.95 -10.59 -11.37
CA SER A 5 -23.70 -9.58 -12.39
C SER A 5 -22.47 -8.70 -12.12
N HIS A 6 -21.94 -8.73 -10.88
CA HIS A 6 -20.78 -7.97 -10.49
C HIS A 6 -19.68 -8.88 -9.95
N PRO A 7 -18.39 -8.55 -10.21
CA PRO A 7 -17.29 -9.31 -9.63
C PRO A 7 -17.26 -9.17 -8.11
N MET A 8 -17.02 -10.27 -7.42
CA MET A 8 -16.88 -10.32 -5.97
C MET A 8 -15.40 -10.38 -5.57
N SER A 9 -15.03 -9.61 -4.55
CA SER A 9 -13.72 -9.68 -3.94
C SER A 9 -13.79 -9.96 -2.45
N ILE A 10 -12.74 -10.59 -1.93
CA ILE A 10 -12.46 -10.68 -0.51
C ILE A 10 -11.26 -9.77 -0.22
N CYS A 11 -11.25 -9.11 0.93
CA CYS A 11 -10.06 -8.42 1.42
C CYS A 11 -9.39 -9.26 2.49
N ASN A 12 -8.11 -9.57 2.31
CA ASN A 12 -7.33 -10.40 3.21
C ASN A 12 -6.08 -9.66 3.69
N GLY A 13 -5.71 -9.88 4.96
CA GLY A 13 -4.45 -9.38 5.52
C GLY A 13 -3.27 -10.17 4.95
N ASP A 14 -2.46 -9.53 4.11
CA ASP A 14 -1.35 -10.15 3.40
C ASP A 14 -1.73 -11.48 2.73
N LEU A 15 -0.87 -12.47 2.74
CA LEU A 15 -1.13 -13.81 2.21
C LEU A 15 -1.60 -14.81 3.28
N LEU A 16 -2.16 -14.30 4.38
CA LEU A 16 -2.69 -15.17 5.43
C LEU A 16 -3.86 -16.01 4.90
N PHE A 17 -3.90 -17.27 5.29
CA PHE A 17 -5.01 -18.17 4.99
C PHE A 17 -5.31 -18.39 3.48
N LEU A 18 -4.34 -18.19 2.59
CA LEU A 18 -4.55 -18.39 1.15
C LEU A 18 -5.06 -19.79 0.80
N ASP A 19 -4.55 -20.82 1.47
CA ASP A 19 -4.97 -22.21 1.31
C ASP A 19 -6.46 -22.41 1.68
N ILE A 20 -6.91 -21.76 2.75
CA ILE A 20 -8.32 -21.79 3.15
C ILE A 20 -9.18 -21.01 2.16
N ILE A 21 -8.74 -19.83 1.76
CA ILE A 21 -9.47 -19.00 0.79
C ILE A 21 -9.60 -19.75 -0.54
N ALA A 22 -8.53 -20.34 -1.03
CA ALA A 22 -8.53 -21.09 -2.27
C ALA A 22 -9.51 -22.29 -2.24
N LYS A 23 -9.64 -22.92 -1.08
CA LYS A 23 -10.50 -24.09 -0.89
C LYS A 23 -11.96 -23.73 -0.65
N GLU A 24 -12.21 -22.76 0.24
CA GLU A 24 -13.56 -22.49 0.75
C GLU A 24 -14.25 -21.30 0.05
N CYS A 25 -13.48 -20.40 -0.59
CA CYS A 25 -14.01 -19.21 -1.24
C CYS A 25 -13.89 -19.31 -2.78
N THR A 26 -14.41 -20.37 -3.35
CA THR A 26 -14.29 -20.66 -4.80
C THR A 26 -14.99 -19.63 -5.69
N ASP A 27 -16.01 -18.97 -5.17
CA ASP A 27 -16.87 -18.02 -5.90
C ASP A 27 -16.33 -16.59 -5.96
N ILE A 28 -15.20 -16.31 -5.31
CA ILE A 28 -14.57 -14.98 -5.45
C ILE A 28 -13.95 -14.83 -6.84
N ASP A 29 -14.03 -13.63 -7.39
CA ASP A 29 -13.44 -13.27 -8.68
C ASP A 29 -12.06 -12.62 -8.50
N ILE A 30 -11.87 -11.86 -7.42
CA ILE A 30 -10.70 -11.05 -7.16
C ILE A 30 -10.19 -11.31 -5.75
N LEU A 31 -8.90 -11.57 -5.62
CA LEU A 31 -8.21 -11.59 -4.34
C LEU A 31 -7.77 -10.18 -3.96
N GLY A 32 -8.45 -9.57 -3.00
CA GLY A 32 -8.04 -8.31 -2.37
C GLY A 32 -7.02 -8.58 -1.26
N ILE A 33 -5.96 -7.78 -1.20
CA ILE A 33 -4.87 -7.94 -0.24
C ILE A 33 -4.52 -6.59 0.38
N ASN A 34 -4.50 -6.54 1.72
CA ASN A 34 -3.91 -5.44 2.48
C ASN A 34 -2.49 -5.83 2.88
N THR A 35 -1.50 -5.07 2.46
CA THR A 35 -0.09 -5.41 2.71
C THR A 35 0.81 -4.19 2.73
N SER A 36 1.81 -4.19 3.61
CA SER A 36 2.89 -3.20 3.67
C SER A 36 4.20 -3.93 3.91
N ARG A 37 4.94 -4.21 2.83
CA ARG A 37 6.16 -5.04 2.86
C ARG A 37 7.43 -4.25 2.59
N GLY A 38 7.37 -2.93 2.62
CA GLY A 38 8.51 -2.07 2.30
C GLY A 38 8.74 -1.96 0.78
N LEU A 39 10.00 -1.95 0.36
CA LEU A 39 10.40 -1.68 -1.03
C LEU A 39 9.88 -2.68 -2.08
N THR A 40 9.50 -3.87 -1.69
CA THR A 40 9.05 -4.93 -2.60
C THR A 40 7.95 -5.78 -1.98
N PHE A 41 7.02 -6.25 -2.78
CA PHE A 41 6.02 -7.22 -2.35
C PHE A 41 6.56 -8.66 -2.33
N THR A 42 7.83 -8.85 -2.66
CA THR A 42 8.53 -10.15 -2.66
C THR A 42 7.79 -11.22 -3.48
N ASP A 43 7.31 -12.27 -2.86
CA ASP A 43 6.67 -13.43 -3.47
C ASP A 43 5.14 -13.30 -3.63
N LEU A 44 4.57 -12.14 -3.28
CA LEU A 44 3.11 -11.97 -3.20
C LEU A 44 2.38 -12.37 -4.49
N TYR A 45 2.78 -11.81 -5.62
CA TYR A 45 2.13 -12.07 -6.91
C TYR A 45 2.36 -13.49 -7.39
N ASP A 46 3.55 -14.05 -7.17
CA ASP A 46 3.91 -15.42 -7.52
C ASP A 46 3.06 -16.43 -6.73
N ARG A 47 2.95 -16.21 -5.42
CA ARG A 47 2.15 -17.06 -4.54
C ARG A 47 0.66 -16.97 -4.85
N ALA A 48 0.13 -15.75 -4.99
CA ALA A 48 -1.26 -15.57 -5.38
C ALA A 48 -1.59 -16.26 -6.71
N LYS A 49 -0.68 -16.17 -7.70
CA LYS A 49 -0.83 -16.88 -8.99
C LYS A 49 -0.81 -18.37 -8.82
N LYS A 50 0.12 -18.91 -8.04
CA LYS A 50 0.32 -20.34 -7.84
C LYS A 50 -0.78 -20.98 -6.98
N GLU A 51 -1.16 -20.32 -5.89
CA GLU A 51 -1.98 -20.91 -4.83
C GLU A 51 -3.49 -20.71 -5.05
N ILE A 52 -3.89 -19.57 -5.64
CA ILE A 52 -5.31 -19.28 -5.86
C ILE A 52 -5.67 -18.99 -7.32
N ASN A 53 -4.71 -18.56 -8.12
CA ASN A 53 -4.86 -18.25 -9.56
C ASN A 53 -6.02 -17.29 -9.87
N LYS A 54 -6.25 -16.30 -9.02
CA LYS A 54 -7.20 -15.22 -9.23
C LYS A 54 -6.47 -13.90 -9.51
N PRO A 55 -7.12 -12.94 -10.17
CA PRO A 55 -6.62 -11.56 -10.21
C PRO A 55 -6.41 -11.00 -8.81
N VAL A 56 -5.37 -10.19 -8.65
CA VAL A 56 -5.00 -9.55 -7.38
C VAL A 56 -5.26 -8.06 -7.45
N MET A 57 -5.92 -7.53 -6.44
CA MET A 57 -6.04 -6.10 -6.19
C MET A 57 -5.47 -5.78 -4.82
N LEU A 58 -4.46 -4.91 -4.75
CA LEU A 58 -3.98 -4.45 -3.45
C LEU A 58 -5.00 -3.45 -2.88
N THR A 59 -5.83 -3.92 -1.96
CA THR A 59 -6.89 -3.13 -1.35
C THR A 59 -6.37 -2.10 -0.37
N GLU A 60 -5.18 -2.36 0.19
CA GLU A 60 -4.36 -1.37 0.89
C GLU A 60 -2.88 -1.74 0.73
N PHE A 61 -2.05 -0.75 0.48
CA PHE A 61 -0.60 -0.84 0.65
C PHE A 61 -0.03 0.55 0.90
N GLY A 62 1.03 0.63 1.69
CA GLY A 62 1.57 1.92 2.05
C GLY A 62 2.94 1.83 2.70
N ALA A 63 3.44 2.99 3.07
CA ALA A 63 4.64 3.18 3.86
C ALA A 63 4.49 4.45 4.69
N ASP A 64 5.05 4.44 5.88
CA ASP A 64 5.07 5.66 6.68
C ASP A 64 6.15 6.64 6.21
N ALA A 65 5.98 7.90 6.58
CA ALA A 65 6.94 8.97 6.35
C ALA A 65 7.80 9.26 7.58
N TYR A 66 7.87 8.35 8.54
CA TYR A 66 8.64 8.52 9.76
C TYR A 66 9.75 7.47 9.88
N ASN A 67 10.97 7.95 10.10
CA ASN A 67 12.12 7.09 10.34
C ASN A 67 12.38 6.98 11.84
N THR A 68 12.00 5.86 12.44
CA THR A 68 12.15 5.62 13.89
C THR A 68 13.61 5.61 14.34
N GLN A 69 14.53 5.15 13.50
CA GLN A 69 15.97 5.13 13.85
C GLN A 69 16.56 6.54 13.91
N ALA A 70 16.18 7.38 12.94
CA ALA A 70 16.61 8.77 12.89
C ALA A 70 15.75 9.69 13.77
N ASN A 71 14.60 9.19 14.25
CA ASN A 71 13.60 9.92 15.02
C ASN A 71 13.15 11.22 14.33
N GLN A 72 12.83 11.12 13.03
CA GLN A 72 12.43 12.24 12.21
C GLN A 72 11.59 11.81 11.00
N GLU A 73 10.89 12.77 10.40
CA GLU A 73 10.18 12.56 9.14
C GLU A 73 11.17 12.24 8.00
N ASP A 74 10.79 11.29 7.14
CA ASP A 74 11.55 10.83 5.97
C ASP A 74 10.59 10.62 4.78
N GLU A 75 10.08 11.70 4.25
CA GLU A 75 9.13 11.69 3.14
C GLU A 75 9.74 11.19 1.82
N GLU A 76 11.05 11.35 1.64
CA GLU A 76 11.75 10.86 0.44
C GLU A 76 11.79 9.34 0.41
N TYR A 77 12.01 8.71 1.58
CA TYR A 77 11.99 7.25 1.65
C TYR A 77 10.58 6.70 1.46
N GLN A 78 9.56 7.34 2.03
CA GLN A 78 8.16 7.01 1.75
C GLN A 78 7.87 7.03 0.24
N ALA A 79 8.26 8.11 -0.45
CA ALA A 79 8.09 8.24 -1.89
C ALA A 79 8.78 7.11 -2.65
N LYS A 80 10.02 6.78 -2.28
CA LYS A 80 10.79 5.69 -2.88
C LYS A 80 10.09 4.33 -2.73
N VAL A 81 9.57 4.03 -1.54
CA VAL A 81 8.83 2.79 -1.30
C VAL A 81 7.59 2.72 -2.18
N LEU A 82 6.77 3.77 -2.18
CA LEU A 82 5.52 3.80 -2.93
C LEU A 82 5.74 3.72 -4.45
N VAL A 83 6.75 4.40 -4.99
CA VAL A 83 7.12 4.27 -6.40
C VAL A 83 7.56 2.85 -6.73
N SER A 84 8.38 2.24 -5.88
CA SER A 84 8.80 0.84 -6.07
C SER A 84 7.61 -0.11 -6.07
N ASN A 85 6.68 0.06 -5.14
CA ASN A 85 5.47 -0.75 -5.06
C ASN A 85 4.61 -0.60 -6.32
N TRP A 86 4.37 0.61 -6.80
CA TRP A 86 3.61 0.83 -8.03
C TRP A 86 4.31 0.27 -9.27
N LYS A 87 5.64 0.29 -9.33
CA LYS A 87 6.40 -0.39 -10.39
C LYS A 87 6.14 -1.89 -10.38
N GLU A 88 6.10 -2.52 -9.21
CA GLU A 88 5.76 -3.94 -9.10
C GLU A 88 4.31 -4.23 -9.51
N ILE A 89 3.36 -3.40 -9.08
CA ILE A 89 1.94 -3.49 -9.46
C ILE A 89 1.80 -3.46 -10.98
N TYR A 90 2.40 -2.48 -11.63
CA TYR A 90 2.36 -2.36 -13.09
C TYR A 90 3.09 -3.51 -13.80
N SER A 91 4.26 -3.92 -13.30
CA SER A 91 5.01 -5.04 -13.88
C SER A 91 4.25 -6.35 -13.86
N ASN A 92 3.36 -6.54 -12.88
CA ASN A 92 2.51 -7.71 -12.74
C ASN A 92 1.13 -7.56 -13.41
N ALA A 93 0.85 -6.42 -14.06
CA ALA A 93 -0.37 -6.27 -14.86
C ALA A 93 -0.30 -7.14 -16.13
N ALA A 94 -1.46 -7.43 -16.70
CA ALA A 94 -1.56 -8.25 -17.90
C ALA A 94 -0.75 -7.64 -19.05
N GLY A 95 0.13 -8.43 -19.66
CA GLY A 95 0.98 -7.98 -20.77
C GLY A 95 2.26 -7.26 -20.37
N MET A 96 2.51 -7.01 -19.09
CA MET A 96 3.69 -6.30 -18.60
C MET A 96 4.88 -7.19 -18.23
N GLY A 97 4.85 -8.45 -18.60
CA GLY A 97 6.01 -9.36 -18.61
C GLY A 97 6.24 -10.18 -17.35
N LYS A 98 5.52 -9.93 -16.23
CA LYS A 98 5.54 -10.77 -15.04
C LYS A 98 4.27 -11.63 -14.95
N ASN A 99 3.71 -11.82 -13.77
CA ASN A 99 2.60 -12.77 -13.51
C ASN A 99 1.31 -12.49 -14.27
N GLY A 100 1.07 -11.26 -14.67
CA GLY A 100 -0.13 -10.86 -15.40
C GLY A 100 -1.42 -10.95 -14.59
N ASN A 101 -1.33 -10.94 -13.27
CA ASN A 101 -2.46 -11.11 -12.38
C ASN A 101 -2.78 -9.86 -11.52
N SER A 102 -2.03 -8.77 -11.68
CA SER A 102 -2.31 -7.51 -10.97
C SER A 102 -3.39 -6.70 -11.68
N LEU A 103 -4.41 -6.29 -10.94
CA LEU A 103 -5.44 -5.34 -11.37
C LEU A 103 -5.13 -3.90 -10.98
N GLY A 104 -4.17 -3.70 -10.05
CA GLY A 104 -3.85 -2.41 -9.48
C GLY A 104 -3.92 -2.41 -7.97
N GLY A 105 -4.04 -1.22 -7.39
CA GLY A 105 -4.13 -1.10 -5.94
C GLY A 105 -4.52 0.28 -5.45
N PHE A 106 -4.72 0.38 -4.14
CA PHE A 106 -5.05 1.60 -3.43
C PHE A 106 -3.95 1.91 -2.42
N THR A 107 -3.29 3.05 -2.61
CA THR A 107 -2.28 3.52 -1.67
C THR A 107 -2.95 3.94 -0.36
N PHE A 108 -2.56 3.36 0.73
CA PHE A 108 -2.96 3.71 2.07
C PHE A 108 -1.86 4.56 2.70
N GLN A 109 -2.12 5.87 2.93
CA GLN A 109 -3.38 6.55 2.74
C GLN A 109 -3.20 7.98 2.20
N PHE A 110 -4.31 8.71 1.96
CA PHE A 110 -4.25 10.05 1.41
C PHE A 110 -3.71 11.07 2.40
N SER A 111 -4.24 11.10 3.62
CA SER A 111 -3.78 11.97 4.71
C SER A 111 -3.44 11.16 5.95
N ASP A 112 -2.57 11.68 6.78
CA ASP A 112 -2.22 11.07 8.06
C ASP A 112 -3.44 10.78 8.93
N GLY A 113 -3.38 9.68 9.68
CA GLY A 113 -4.47 9.24 10.55
C GLY A 113 -3.99 9.00 11.99
N TRP A 114 -4.57 9.69 12.96
CA TRP A 114 -4.09 9.72 14.33
C TRP A 114 -4.81 8.76 15.30
N TRP A 115 -5.76 8.01 14.81
CA TRP A 115 -6.59 7.11 15.63
C TRP A 115 -6.08 5.67 15.71
N LYS A 116 -5.04 5.33 14.98
CA LYS A 116 -4.69 3.91 14.73
C LYS A 116 -4.19 3.15 15.96
N THR A 117 -3.51 3.82 16.85
CA THR A 117 -2.93 3.19 18.04
C THR A 117 -3.60 3.61 19.35
N GLY A 118 -4.84 4.11 19.25
CA GLY A 118 -5.61 4.48 20.43
C GLY A 118 -5.32 5.87 20.96
N GLN A 119 -4.68 6.72 20.20
CA GLN A 119 -4.53 8.13 20.56
C GLN A 119 -5.91 8.78 20.62
N THR A 120 -6.26 9.29 21.78
CA THR A 120 -7.57 9.91 22.06
C THR A 120 -7.47 11.39 22.47
N SER A 121 -6.25 11.89 22.59
CA SER A 121 -5.95 13.27 22.96
C SER A 121 -4.76 13.78 22.14
N ASN A 122 -4.58 15.10 22.13
CA ASN A 122 -3.51 15.75 21.37
C ASN A 122 -3.51 15.42 19.87
N LEU A 123 -4.69 15.35 19.26
CA LEU A 123 -4.87 14.95 17.86
C LEU A 123 -4.30 15.97 16.85
N ASP A 124 -3.70 17.04 17.32
CA ASP A 124 -2.95 18.01 16.50
C ASP A 124 -1.44 17.71 16.44
N GLU A 125 -1.00 16.60 17.02
CA GLU A 125 0.41 16.18 17.07
C GLU A 125 0.52 14.71 16.68
N HIS A 126 1.50 14.38 15.85
CA HIS A 126 1.80 13.00 15.52
C HIS A 126 2.45 12.28 16.69
N ASP A 127 2.04 11.05 16.94
CA ASP A 127 2.68 10.17 17.90
C ASP A 127 3.76 9.32 17.19
N ALA A 128 5.01 9.62 17.49
CA ALA A 128 6.14 8.88 16.93
C ALA A 128 6.30 7.47 17.53
N THR A 129 5.58 7.15 18.61
CA THR A 129 5.60 5.83 19.26
C THR A 129 4.41 4.96 18.87
N ALA A 130 3.44 5.52 18.17
CA ALA A 130 2.20 4.87 17.76
C ALA A 130 2.42 3.93 16.59
N SER A 131 3.21 2.90 16.79
CA SER A 131 3.47 1.86 15.81
C SER A 131 2.56 0.66 16.08
N TRP A 132 1.97 0.13 15.05
CA TRP A 132 1.27 -1.13 15.23
C TRP A 132 2.20 -2.31 15.01
N SER A 133 1.74 -3.40 15.51
CA SER A 133 2.45 -4.65 15.71
C SER A 133 3.57 -4.95 14.73
N ASN A 134 4.55 -5.13 15.31
CA ASN A 134 5.80 -5.65 15.08
C ASN A 134 5.81 -7.11 14.67
N GLY A 135 5.48 -7.55 13.67
CA GLY A 135 5.61 -8.95 13.32
C GLY A 135 4.64 -9.34 12.26
N GLY A 136 3.85 -8.40 11.81
CA GLY A 136 2.93 -8.61 10.72
C GLY A 136 3.64 -8.74 9.38
N TYR A 137 4.74 -8.01 9.18
CA TYR A 137 5.40 -7.92 7.88
C TYR A 137 6.92 -8.07 8.00
N LEU A 138 7.47 -8.95 7.16
CA LEU A 138 8.90 -9.29 7.19
C LEU A 138 9.82 -8.19 6.67
N ASN A 139 9.28 -7.25 5.89
CA ASN A 139 10.05 -6.22 5.21
C ASN A 139 9.48 -4.82 5.50
N ASP A 140 9.51 -4.44 6.76
CA ASP A 140 9.36 -3.04 7.13
C ASP A 140 10.43 -2.20 6.40
N TYR A 141 10.12 -0.94 6.09
CA TYR A 141 11.02 -0.14 5.28
C TYR A 141 12.35 0.19 5.98
N VAL A 142 12.40 0.10 7.31
CA VAL A 142 13.63 0.21 8.07
C VAL A 142 14.06 -1.17 8.58
N ALA A 143 15.13 -1.69 8.04
CA ALA A 143 15.61 -3.03 8.33
C ALA A 143 15.94 -3.20 9.83
N GLY A 144 15.38 -4.24 10.42
CA GLY A 144 15.65 -4.63 11.81
C GLY A 144 14.81 -3.94 12.88
N GLU A 145 14.01 -2.96 12.48
CA GLU A 145 13.10 -2.25 13.38
C GLU A 145 11.67 -2.41 12.90
N ASN A 146 10.80 -2.76 13.81
CA ASN A 146 9.37 -2.75 13.53
C ASN A 146 8.81 -1.37 13.83
N ASN A 147 8.87 -0.50 12.88
CA ASN A 147 8.63 0.91 13.07
C ASN A 147 7.55 1.46 12.14
N MET A 148 6.55 0.64 11.84
CA MET A 148 5.41 1.08 11.05
C MET A 148 4.53 2.03 11.87
N ASN A 149 4.78 3.33 11.72
CA ASN A 149 4.00 4.39 12.35
C ASN A 149 2.83 4.75 11.45
N GLU A 150 1.71 4.09 11.62
CA GLU A 150 0.58 4.23 10.71
C GLU A 150 -0.03 5.63 10.70
N GLU A 151 0.20 6.43 11.71
CA GLU A 151 -0.16 7.84 11.72
C GLU A 151 0.49 8.64 10.60
N TRP A 152 1.69 8.23 10.16
CA TRP A 152 2.50 8.88 9.15
C TRP A 152 2.31 8.31 7.73
N PHE A 153 1.31 7.48 7.51
CA PHE A 153 1.08 6.83 6.22
C PHE A 153 0.47 7.74 5.15
N GLY A 154 0.05 8.94 5.51
CA GLY A 154 -0.48 9.90 4.56
C GLY A 154 0.54 10.30 3.49
N ILE A 155 0.13 10.30 2.22
CA ILE A 155 0.92 10.97 1.17
C ILE A 155 0.81 12.50 1.30
N CYS A 156 -0.10 12.97 2.14
CA CYS A 156 -0.18 14.34 2.63
C CYS A 156 -0.07 14.33 4.15
N ALA A 157 0.86 15.12 4.69
CA ALA A 157 0.92 15.37 6.12
C ALA A 157 -0.32 16.13 6.58
N LYS A 158 -0.77 15.84 7.79
CA LYS A 158 -1.92 16.50 8.42
C LYS A 158 -1.43 17.55 9.39
N GLY A 159 -1.78 18.79 9.13
CA GLY A 159 -1.49 19.91 10.00
C GLY A 159 -2.46 20.03 11.16
N LYS A 160 -2.28 21.09 11.94
CA LYS A 160 -3.15 21.38 13.08
C LYS A 160 -4.57 21.75 12.66
N THR A 161 -5.51 21.52 13.56
CA THR A 161 -6.90 21.94 13.39
C THR A 161 -7.00 23.48 13.30
N ASN A 162 -7.65 23.95 12.25
CA ASN A 162 -7.90 25.38 12.05
C ASN A 162 -9.20 25.83 12.76
N GLU A 163 -9.50 27.12 12.70
CA GLU A 163 -10.70 27.72 13.33
C GLU A 163 -12.03 27.10 12.84
N ARG A 164 -12.05 26.45 11.70
CA ARG A 164 -13.23 25.77 11.13
C ARG A 164 -13.35 24.31 11.56
N GLY A 165 -12.44 23.83 12.40
CA GLY A 165 -12.39 22.42 12.79
C GLY A 165 -11.93 21.47 11.69
N THR A 166 -11.26 21.99 10.65
CA THR A 166 -10.66 21.18 9.58
C THR A 166 -9.14 21.23 9.66
N TYR A 167 -8.48 20.23 9.09
CA TYR A 167 -7.03 20.16 9.05
C TYR A 167 -6.49 20.70 7.73
N GLU A 168 -5.36 21.40 7.79
CA GLU A 168 -4.58 21.68 6.61
C GLU A 168 -3.82 20.43 6.18
N LEU A 169 -3.66 20.26 4.87
CA LEU A 169 -2.92 19.13 4.31
C LEU A 169 -1.69 19.64 3.56
N TYR A 170 -0.56 19.03 3.84
CA TYR A 170 0.73 19.36 3.25
C TYR A 170 1.21 18.19 2.41
N PRO A 171 1.15 18.29 1.05
CA PRO A 171 1.62 17.21 0.17
C PRO A 171 3.10 16.88 0.43
N ARG A 172 3.40 15.61 0.69
CA ARG A 172 4.75 15.09 0.82
C ARG A 172 5.36 14.74 -0.55
N ALA A 173 6.63 14.42 -0.58
CA ALA A 173 7.32 13.92 -1.79
C ALA A 173 6.56 12.77 -2.46
N ALA A 174 5.96 11.87 -1.67
CA ALA A 174 5.13 10.76 -2.15
C ALA A 174 3.93 11.21 -2.98
N TYR A 175 3.27 12.31 -2.62
CA TYR A 175 2.14 12.85 -3.39
C TYR A 175 2.55 13.21 -4.82
N TYR A 176 3.67 13.89 -4.98
CA TYR A 176 4.16 14.31 -6.29
C TYR A 176 4.68 13.13 -7.10
N ALA A 177 5.40 12.20 -6.46
CA ALA A 177 5.90 10.99 -7.10
C ALA A 177 4.75 10.11 -7.63
N LEU A 178 3.69 9.92 -6.83
CA LEU A 178 2.51 9.17 -7.25
C LEU A 178 1.70 9.89 -8.33
N LYS A 179 1.61 11.22 -8.29
CA LYS A 179 0.98 12.01 -9.35
C LYS A 179 1.65 11.74 -10.71
N ASP A 180 2.96 11.58 -10.74
CA ASP A 180 3.68 11.26 -11.98
C ASP A 180 3.53 9.78 -12.33
N MET A 181 3.64 8.87 -11.36
CA MET A 181 3.45 7.44 -11.56
C MET A 181 2.06 7.11 -12.11
N HIS A 182 0.99 7.78 -11.63
CA HIS A 182 -0.39 7.53 -12.09
C HIS A 182 -0.69 8.07 -13.50
N ARG A 183 0.23 8.80 -14.12
CA ARG A 183 0.15 9.16 -15.54
C ARG A 183 0.63 8.04 -16.46
N PHE A 184 1.30 7.05 -15.89
CA PHE A 184 1.76 5.90 -16.64
C PHE A 184 0.58 5.07 -17.17
N ASN A 185 0.64 4.71 -18.45
CA ASN A 185 -0.33 3.81 -19.06
C ASN A 185 0.33 2.46 -19.35
N PRO A 186 0.03 1.42 -18.57
CA PRO A 186 0.62 0.09 -18.75
C PRO A 186 0.24 -0.57 -20.08
N TYR A 187 -0.78 -0.07 -20.75
CA TYR A 187 -1.24 -0.59 -22.05
C TYR A 187 -0.81 0.27 -23.24
N GLY A 188 0.01 1.30 -22.98
CA GLY A 188 0.55 2.17 -23.99
C GLY A 188 1.73 1.57 -24.78
N PRO A 189 2.03 2.10 -25.98
CA PRO A 189 3.21 1.68 -26.72
C PRO A 189 4.51 1.90 -25.91
N GLY A 190 5.37 0.88 -25.81
CA GLY A 190 6.64 0.96 -25.09
C GLY A 190 6.51 1.03 -23.57
N ALA A 191 5.36 0.65 -22.98
CA ALA A 191 5.09 0.74 -21.56
C ALA A 191 6.18 0.11 -20.69
N MET A 192 6.69 -1.08 -21.04
CA MET A 192 7.76 -1.72 -20.26
C MET A 192 9.04 -0.89 -20.20
N ALA A 193 9.42 -0.25 -21.31
CA ALA A 193 10.60 0.61 -21.35
C ALA A 193 10.39 1.90 -20.54
N GLN A 194 9.19 2.47 -20.60
CA GLN A 194 8.84 3.66 -19.82
C GLN A 194 8.81 3.37 -18.32
N LEU A 195 8.27 2.21 -17.90
CA LEU A 195 8.21 1.82 -16.49
C LEU A 195 9.60 1.74 -15.83
N ASN A 196 10.62 1.39 -16.60
CA ASN A 196 11.99 1.31 -16.11
C ASN A 196 12.66 2.69 -15.89
N GLN A 197 12.01 3.76 -16.34
CA GLN A 197 12.54 5.14 -16.19
C GLN A 197 12.10 5.80 -14.87
N PHE A 198 11.07 5.27 -14.20
CA PHE A 198 10.69 5.65 -12.84
C PHE A 198 11.65 4.99 -11.85
#